data_1f0d9e1b504b2aada7cd8f5fc6e52680
#
_entry.id   1f0d9e1b504b2aada7cd8f5fc6e52680
#
_cell.length_a   1.000
_cell.length_b   1.000
_cell.length_c   1.000
_cell.angle_alpha   90.00
_cell.angle_beta   90.00
_cell.angle_gamma   90.00
#
_symmetry.space_group_name_H-M   'P 1'
#
loop_
_entity.id
_entity.type
_entity.pdbx_description
1 polymer ?
#
loop_
_entity_poly.entity_id
_entity_poly.type
_entity_poly.pdbx_seq_one_letter_code
_entity_poly.pdbx_strand_id
1 'polypeptide(L)'
;IGRGGSDASAIMLAKFFNGGFAKLDRYTRYETPQQARNTRARREGFGGLGVTIRYDKGETYVQKVHEETPAFRAALKAGDHITHVGDTPLSGLSQRAAVTHLRGPVHSRANLTIAREGSATPLKIGVVRAHIILPTVTSERDKGILTIKITGFNQGTSRSLGKVLVTAERDGHDNLRGIVLDLRGNPGGLLDQAVAVADFFLNDGLIISTKGRHSRANQTFNASWGEQVEKTPIAILINGRSASAS
;
A
#
# COMPACT_ATOMS: atom_id res chain seq x y z
N ILE A 1 -18.83 -25.66 13.11
CA ILE A 1 -17.68 -26.56 13.28
C ILE A 1 -17.03 -26.70 11.89
N GLY A 2 -15.80 -26.21 11.60
CA GLY A 2 -15.11 -26.55 10.35
C GLY A 2 -14.13 -25.53 9.73
N ARG A 3 -13.88 -24.36 10.32
CA ARG A 3 -12.92 -23.38 9.76
C ARG A 3 -11.52 -23.35 10.43
N GLY A 4 -11.35 -24.00 11.59
CA GLY A 4 -10.05 -24.04 12.28
C GLY A 4 -9.04 -25.02 11.69
N GLY A 5 -9.49 -26.08 11.01
CA GLY A 5 -8.61 -27.11 10.44
C GLY A 5 -7.85 -26.65 9.18
N SER A 6 -8.47 -25.81 8.34
CA SER A 6 -7.84 -25.37 7.08
C SER A 6 -6.69 -24.38 7.29
N ASP A 7 -6.78 -23.52 8.29
CA ASP A 7 -5.71 -22.54 8.59
C ASP A 7 -4.49 -23.23 9.24
N ALA A 8 -4.68 -24.20 10.12
CA ALA A 8 -3.60 -24.98 10.73
C ALA A 8 -2.83 -25.80 9.68
N SER A 9 -3.54 -26.48 8.77
CA SER A 9 -2.92 -27.22 7.67
C SER A 9 -2.13 -26.35 6.73
N ALA A 10 -2.67 -25.16 6.37
CA ALA A 10 -1.97 -24.19 5.52
C ALA A 10 -0.70 -23.65 6.17
N ILE A 11 -0.71 -23.42 7.50
CA ILE A 11 0.46 -22.99 8.27
C ILE A 11 1.51 -24.10 8.33
N MET A 12 1.09 -25.35 8.54
CA MET A 12 2.01 -26.52 8.56
C MET A 12 2.68 -26.71 7.21
N LEU A 13 1.94 -26.66 6.11
CA LEU A 13 2.47 -26.73 4.74
C LEU A 13 3.47 -25.60 4.47
N ALA A 14 3.15 -24.39 4.90
CA ALA A 14 4.05 -23.25 4.72
C ALA A 14 5.36 -23.44 5.48
N LYS A 15 5.33 -23.95 6.72
CA LYS A 15 6.53 -24.26 7.49
C LYS A 15 7.37 -25.34 6.83
N PHE A 16 6.73 -26.41 6.33
CA PHE A 16 7.41 -27.52 5.66
C PHE A 16 8.14 -27.03 4.39
N PHE A 17 7.44 -26.35 3.47
CA PHE A 17 8.05 -25.86 2.24
C PHE A 17 9.11 -24.80 2.52
N ASN A 18 8.88 -23.87 3.43
CA ASN A 18 9.85 -22.82 3.75
C ASN A 18 11.11 -23.37 4.41
N GLY A 19 11.00 -24.46 5.19
CA GLY A 19 12.17 -25.19 5.70
C GLY A 19 13.04 -25.79 4.59
N GLY A 20 12.42 -26.33 3.53
CA GLY A 20 13.12 -26.79 2.33
C GLY A 20 13.71 -25.64 1.50
N PHE A 21 12.94 -24.61 1.26
CA PHE A 21 13.33 -23.47 0.41
C PHE A 21 14.43 -22.60 1.03
N ALA A 22 14.51 -22.55 2.36
CA ALA A 22 15.60 -21.85 3.05
C ALA A 22 17.01 -22.39 2.72
N LYS A 23 17.10 -23.62 2.15
CA LYS A 23 18.36 -24.20 1.65
C LYS A 23 18.70 -23.79 0.21
N LEU A 24 17.74 -23.22 -0.52
CA LEU A 24 17.95 -22.73 -1.90
C LEU A 24 18.52 -21.32 -1.89
N ASP A 25 17.81 -20.40 -1.24
CA ASP A 25 18.21 -19.02 -1.04
C ASP A 25 17.32 -18.36 0.04
N ARG A 26 17.67 -17.14 0.45
CA ARG A 26 16.92 -16.39 1.49
C ARG A 26 15.63 -15.72 0.98
N TYR A 27 15.35 -15.76 -0.31
CA TYR A 27 14.22 -15.05 -0.93
C TYR A 27 13.11 -16.00 -1.35
N THR A 28 13.44 -17.25 -1.69
CA THR A 28 12.46 -18.27 -2.08
C THR A 28 11.61 -18.64 -0.88
N ARG A 29 10.30 -18.47 -1.01
CA ARG A 29 9.36 -18.80 0.05
C ARG A 29 8.02 -19.28 -0.52
N TYR A 30 7.36 -20.11 0.24
CA TYR A 30 5.97 -20.47 0.06
C TYR A 30 5.07 -19.53 0.88
N GLU A 31 4.09 -18.93 0.24
CA GLU A 31 3.06 -18.14 0.91
C GLU A 31 1.76 -18.93 1.01
N THR A 32 1.15 -18.94 2.19
CA THR A 32 -0.21 -19.45 2.33
C THR A 32 -1.17 -18.66 1.44
N PRO A 33 -2.35 -19.23 1.05
CA PRO A 33 -3.33 -18.49 0.24
C PRO A 33 -3.71 -17.13 0.83
N GLN A 34 -3.74 -17.03 2.16
CA GLN A 34 -4.03 -15.76 2.83
C GLN A 34 -2.87 -14.77 2.73
N GLN A 35 -1.63 -15.22 2.90
CA GLN A 35 -0.45 -14.37 2.73
C GLN A 35 -0.35 -13.87 1.29
N ALA A 36 -0.56 -14.75 0.31
CA ALA A 36 -0.57 -14.38 -1.11
C ALA A 36 -1.66 -13.33 -1.42
N ARG A 37 -2.88 -13.49 -0.87
CA ARG A 37 -3.93 -12.46 -1.00
C ARG A 37 -3.51 -11.13 -0.38
N ASN A 38 -2.87 -11.12 0.78
CA ASN A 38 -2.41 -9.90 1.44
C ASN A 38 -1.26 -9.25 0.66
N THR A 39 -0.32 -10.05 0.13
CA THR A 39 0.78 -9.56 -0.72
C THR A 39 0.21 -8.93 -1.99
N ARG A 40 -0.75 -9.59 -2.65
CA ARG A 40 -1.43 -9.04 -3.83
C ARG A 40 -2.18 -7.75 -3.49
N ALA A 41 -2.94 -7.72 -2.40
CA ALA A 41 -3.66 -6.53 -1.96
C ALA A 41 -2.74 -5.32 -1.69
N ARG A 42 -1.51 -5.55 -1.22
CA ARG A 42 -0.52 -4.48 -1.03
C ARG A 42 0.03 -3.95 -2.35
N ARG A 43 0.24 -4.82 -3.33
CA ARG A 43 0.83 -4.48 -4.64
C ARG A 43 -0.20 -3.92 -5.62
N GLU A 44 -1.34 -4.59 -5.71
CA GLU A 44 -2.36 -4.32 -6.72
C GLU A 44 -3.56 -3.54 -6.17
N GLY A 45 -3.72 -3.47 -4.85
CA GLY A 45 -4.92 -2.91 -4.21
C GLY A 45 -5.98 -3.98 -3.91
N PHE A 46 -7.11 -3.54 -3.40
CA PHE A 46 -8.23 -4.41 -3.00
C PHE A 46 -9.57 -3.66 -3.03
N GLY A 47 -10.65 -4.41 -3.14
CA GLY A 47 -12.00 -3.85 -2.99
C GLY A 47 -12.27 -3.48 -1.53
N GLY A 48 -12.52 -2.20 -1.26
CA GLY A 48 -12.68 -1.69 0.10
C GLY A 48 -13.33 -0.32 0.19
N LEU A 49 -13.29 0.27 1.36
CA LEU A 49 -13.93 1.54 1.69
C LEU A 49 -12.98 2.74 1.63
N GLY A 50 -11.68 2.51 1.84
CA GLY A 50 -10.67 3.57 1.90
C GLY A 50 -10.50 4.18 3.30
N VAL A 51 -10.54 3.33 4.32
CA VAL A 51 -10.26 3.70 5.71
C VAL A 51 -9.08 2.91 6.28
N THR A 52 -8.33 3.53 7.18
CA THR A 52 -7.47 2.82 8.12
C THR A 52 -8.26 2.63 9.41
N ILE A 53 -8.27 1.41 9.94
CA ILE A 53 -8.95 1.10 11.19
C ILE A 53 -7.97 0.93 12.33
N ARG A 54 -8.39 1.34 13.52
CA ARG A 54 -7.82 0.98 14.81
C ARG A 54 -8.72 -0.09 15.43
N TYR A 55 -8.11 -1.12 15.95
CA TYR A 55 -8.78 -2.17 16.67
C TYR A 55 -8.38 -2.08 18.14
N ASP A 56 -9.37 -1.97 19.03
CA ASP A 56 -9.15 -1.79 20.44
C ASP A 56 -10.22 -2.55 21.24
N LYS A 57 -9.79 -3.43 22.14
CA LYS A 57 -10.66 -4.22 23.06
C LYS A 57 -11.84 -4.93 22.38
N GLY A 58 -11.62 -5.45 21.17
CA GLY A 58 -12.67 -6.14 20.41
C GLY A 58 -13.54 -5.24 19.55
N GLU A 59 -13.28 -3.93 19.54
CA GLU A 59 -14.07 -2.93 18.82
C GLU A 59 -13.27 -2.33 17.65
N THR A 60 -13.98 -1.90 16.61
CA THR A 60 -13.40 -1.40 15.35
C THR A 60 -13.69 0.09 15.17
N TYR A 61 -12.65 0.90 15.17
CA TYR A 61 -12.74 2.34 14.98
C TYR A 61 -12.08 2.78 13.68
N VAL A 62 -12.62 3.80 13.03
CA VAL A 62 -11.97 4.50 11.94
C VAL A 62 -10.83 5.34 12.51
N GLN A 63 -9.59 5.01 12.18
CA GLN A 63 -8.41 5.79 12.56
C GLN A 63 -8.16 6.94 11.58
N LYS A 64 -8.31 6.67 10.28
CA LYS A 64 -8.12 7.64 9.21
C LYS A 64 -9.05 7.33 8.04
N VAL A 65 -9.62 8.35 7.44
CA VAL A 65 -10.31 8.28 6.15
C VAL A 65 -9.37 8.81 5.08
N HIS A 66 -9.14 8.04 4.02
CA HIS A 66 -8.29 8.48 2.90
C HIS A 66 -9.11 9.32 1.92
N GLU A 67 -8.50 10.39 1.43
CA GLU A 67 -9.11 11.29 0.45
C GLU A 67 -9.45 10.55 -0.85
N GLU A 68 -10.41 11.09 -1.60
CA GLU A 68 -10.88 10.54 -2.88
C GLU A 68 -11.46 9.11 -2.81
N THR A 69 -11.67 8.55 -1.61
CA THR A 69 -12.20 7.19 -1.41
C THR A 69 -13.71 7.16 -1.19
N PRO A 70 -14.36 5.97 -1.30
CA PRO A 70 -15.78 5.81 -0.99
C PRO A 70 -16.15 6.26 0.43
N ALA A 71 -15.31 5.96 1.42
CA ALA A 71 -15.52 6.37 2.80
C ALA A 71 -15.51 7.90 2.97
N PHE A 72 -14.60 8.59 2.25
CA PHE A 72 -14.53 10.04 2.24
C PHE A 72 -15.82 10.65 1.65
N ARG A 73 -16.27 10.14 0.50
CA ARG A 73 -17.53 10.60 -0.14
C ARG A 73 -18.77 10.29 0.69
N ALA A 74 -18.72 9.22 1.49
CA ALA A 74 -19.79 8.86 2.42
C ALA A 74 -19.72 9.59 3.76
N ALA A 75 -18.83 10.58 3.92
CA ALA A 75 -18.64 11.39 5.11
C ALA A 75 -18.36 10.58 6.39
N LEU A 76 -17.66 9.44 6.25
CA LEU A 76 -17.05 8.77 7.41
C LEU A 76 -15.97 9.67 8.01
N LYS A 77 -15.77 9.59 9.31
CA LYS A 77 -14.82 10.42 10.04
C LYS A 77 -13.87 9.56 10.89
N ALA A 78 -12.68 10.08 11.14
CA ALA A 78 -11.82 9.52 12.17
C ALA A 78 -12.55 9.57 13.52
N GLY A 79 -12.43 8.50 14.31
CA GLY A 79 -13.17 8.32 15.57
C GLY A 79 -14.49 7.55 15.42
N ASP A 80 -15.06 7.40 14.22
CA ASP A 80 -16.27 6.61 14.02
C ASP A 80 -16.06 5.17 14.51
N HIS A 81 -16.94 4.68 15.37
CA HIS A 81 -16.96 3.30 15.83
C HIS A 81 -17.88 2.48 14.91
N ILE A 82 -17.32 1.55 14.15
CA ILE A 82 -18.08 0.69 13.24
C ILE A 82 -18.60 -0.50 14.02
N THR A 83 -19.88 -0.51 14.35
CA THR A 83 -20.52 -1.56 15.13
C THR A 83 -20.97 -2.73 14.27
N HIS A 84 -21.48 -2.48 13.05
CA HIS A 84 -21.97 -3.53 12.15
C HIS A 84 -21.58 -3.27 10.70
N VAL A 85 -21.49 -4.35 9.94
CA VAL A 85 -21.48 -4.37 8.47
C VAL A 85 -22.62 -5.25 7.99
N GLY A 86 -23.66 -4.65 7.41
CA GLY A 86 -24.96 -5.33 7.22
C GLY A 86 -25.53 -5.72 8.57
N ASP A 87 -25.94 -6.99 8.68
CA ASP A 87 -26.46 -7.57 9.92
C ASP A 87 -25.38 -8.18 10.81
N THR A 88 -24.11 -8.12 10.40
CA THR A 88 -23.00 -8.73 11.13
C THR A 88 -22.41 -7.75 12.12
N PRO A 89 -22.46 -8.02 13.44
CA PRO A 89 -21.77 -7.20 14.45
C PRO A 89 -20.26 -7.41 14.33
N LEU A 90 -19.49 -6.34 14.51
CA LEU A 90 -18.02 -6.38 14.52
C LEU A 90 -17.44 -6.54 15.92
N SER A 91 -18.22 -6.28 16.96
CA SER A 91 -17.80 -6.45 18.36
C SER A 91 -17.38 -7.89 18.64
N GLY A 92 -16.27 -8.06 19.34
CA GLY A 92 -15.71 -9.37 19.70
C GLY A 92 -15.05 -10.14 18.53
N LEU A 93 -15.11 -9.64 17.29
CA LEU A 93 -14.36 -10.23 16.17
C LEU A 93 -12.87 -9.92 16.32
N SER A 94 -12.01 -10.77 15.77
CA SER A 94 -10.61 -10.40 15.60
C SER A 94 -10.46 -9.26 14.58
N GLN A 95 -9.40 -8.46 14.68
CA GLN A 95 -9.09 -7.41 13.70
C GLN A 95 -9.13 -7.93 12.25
N ARG A 96 -8.61 -9.13 12.02
CA ARG A 96 -8.62 -9.79 10.70
C ARG A 96 -10.03 -10.06 10.20
N ALA A 97 -10.93 -10.54 11.06
CA ALA A 97 -12.31 -10.81 10.71
C ALA A 97 -13.05 -9.50 10.39
N ALA A 98 -12.89 -8.47 11.23
CA ALA A 98 -13.47 -7.15 10.98
C ALA A 98 -13.02 -6.57 9.63
N VAL A 99 -11.71 -6.63 9.32
CA VAL A 99 -11.19 -6.21 8.00
C VAL A 99 -11.82 -7.00 6.85
N THR A 100 -12.05 -8.30 7.03
CA THR A 100 -12.68 -9.14 5.99
C THR A 100 -14.11 -8.68 5.67
N HIS A 101 -14.89 -8.27 6.66
CA HIS A 101 -16.25 -7.73 6.45
C HIS A 101 -16.24 -6.33 5.80
N LEU A 102 -15.24 -5.50 6.12
CA LEU A 102 -15.09 -4.18 5.49
C LEU A 102 -14.63 -4.27 4.03
N ARG A 103 -13.83 -5.29 3.69
CA ARG A 103 -13.43 -5.59 2.31
C ARG A 103 -14.51 -6.37 1.58
N GLY A 104 -14.43 -6.39 0.25
CA GLY A 104 -15.33 -7.16 -0.60
C GLY A 104 -15.13 -6.83 -2.07
N PRO A 105 -15.92 -7.43 -2.97
CA PRO A 105 -15.86 -7.14 -4.39
C PRO A 105 -16.03 -5.63 -4.67
N VAL A 106 -15.27 -5.12 -5.63
CA VAL A 106 -15.46 -3.75 -6.14
C VAL A 106 -16.90 -3.61 -6.63
N HIS A 107 -17.51 -2.45 -6.43
CA HIS A 107 -18.91 -2.11 -6.69
C HIS A 107 -19.95 -2.78 -5.75
N SER A 108 -19.55 -3.69 -4.85
CA SER A 108 -20.48 -4.18 -3.82
C SER A 108 -20.74 -3.13 -2.74
N ARG A 109 -21.94 -3.15 -2.16
CA ARG A 109 -22.34 -2.20 -1.10
C ARG A 109 -22.01 -2.75 0.28
N ALA A 110 -21.42 -1.92 1.14
CA ALA A 110 -21.29 -2.14 2.57
C ALA A 110 -22.27 -1.21 3.30
N ASN A 111 -23.25 -1.76 3.98
CA ASN A 111 -24.14 -1.00 4.86
C ASN A 111 -23.50 -0.99 6.25
N LEU A 112 -23.00 0.16 6.67
CA LEU A 112 -22.34 0.33 7.97
C LEU A 112 -23.34 0.87 8.99
N THR A 113 -23.31 0.34 10.21
CA THR A 113 -23.88 1.00 11.38
C THR A 113 -22.70 1.51 12.20
N ILE A 114 -22.69 2.80 12.46
CA ILE A 114 -21.62 3.46 13.21
C ILE A 114 -22.18 4.23 14.42
N ALA A 115 -21.44 4.21 15.52
CA ALA A 115 -21.61 5.13 16.61
C ALA A 115 -20.59 6.25 16.46
N ARG A 116 -21.07 7.50 16.52
CA ARG A 116 -20.23 8.71 16.38
C ARG A 116 -20.42 9.56 17.61
N GLU A 117 -19.32 10.06 18.14
CA GLU A 117 -19.35 11.00 19.27
C GLU A 117 -20.22 12.23 18.92
N GLY A 118 -21.07 12.63 19.83
CA GLY A 118 -22.03 13.73 19.62
C GLY A 118 -23.31 13.33 18.85
N SER A 119 -23.48 12.08 18.43
CA SER A 119 -24.72 11.57 17.82
C SER A 119 -25.53 10.75 18.83
N ALA A 120 -26.77 11.14 19.08
CA ALA A 120 -27.65 10.43 20.02
C ALA A 120 -28.09 9.04 19.51
N THR A 121 -28.04 8.81 18.21
CA THR A 121 -28.46 7.55 17.57
C THR A 121 -27.40 7.02 16.64
N PRO A 122 -27.28 5.68 16.45
CA PRO A 122 -26.39 5.11 15.48
C PRO A 122 -26.70 5.57 14.04
N LEU A 123 -25.68 5.90 13.29
CA LEU A 123 -25.80 6.32 11.90
C LEU A 123 -25.72 5.10 10.98
N LYS A 124 -26.62 5.02 10.01
CA LYS A 124 -26.60 4.00 8.94
C LYS A 124 -26.03 4.61 7.68
N ILE A 125 -24.87 4.14 7.26
CA ILE A 125 -24.14 4.68 6.10
C ILE A 125 -23.91 3.57 5.09
N GLY A 126 -24.45 3.71 3.87
CA GLY A 126 -24.19 2.80 2.77
C GLY A 126 -22.99 3.28 1.95
N VAL A 127 -21.96 2.45 1.85
CA VAL A 127 -20.73 2.75 1.10
C VAL A 127 -20.55 1.73 -0.01
N VAL A 128 -20.38 2.18 -1.24
CA VAL A 128 -20.06 1.31 -2.39
C VAL A 128 -18.55 1.11 -2.42
N ARG A 129 -18.10 -0.14 -2.34
CA ARG A 129 -16.66 -0.47 -2.35
C ARG A 129 -16.04 -0.10 -3.69
N ALA A 130 -14.85 0.49 -3.63
CA ALA A 130 -14.03 0.75 -4.80
C ALA A 130 -12.70 0.00 -4.73
N HIS A 131 -11.94 0.04 -5.81
CA HIS A 131 -10.57 -0.41 -5.81
C HIS A 131 -9.70 0.56 -5.00
N ILE A 132 -9.14 0.09 -3.91
CA ILE A 132 -8.33 0.90 -2.99
C ILE A 132 -6.87 0.51 -3.15
N ILE A 133 -6.05 1.47 -3.57
CA ILE A 133 -4.59 1.37 -3.57
C ILE A 133 -4.09 2.17 -2.37
N LEU A 134 -3.33 1.52 -1.49
CA LEU A 134 -2.80 2.18 -0.29
C LEU A 134 -1.71 3.20 -0.68
N PRO A 135 -1.70 4.41 -0.10
CA PRO A 135 -0.63 5.37 -0.34
C PRO A 135 0.73 4.80 0.10
N THR A 136 1.71 4.87 -0.78
CA THR A 136 3.09 4.44 -0.50
C THR A 136 4.08 5.59 -0.52
N VAL A 137 3.65 6.77 -0.97
CA VAL A 137 4.46 7.99 -1.06
C VAL A 137 3.92 9.02 -0.09
N THR A 138 4.81 9.59 0.69
CA THR A 138 4.56 10.79 1.51
C THR A 138 5.68 11.77 1.27
N SER A 139 5.40 13.07 1.37
CA SER A 139 6.41 14.12 1.17
C SER A 139 6.26 15.23 2.20
N GLU A 140 7.38 15.83 2.50
CA GLU A 140 7.50 16.99 3.37
C GLU A 140 8.54 17.95 2.76
N ARG A 141 8.29 19.25 2.82
CA ARG A 141 9.24 20.27 2.35
C ARG A 141 9.64 21.19 3.50
N ASP A 142 10.92 21.25 3.75
CA ASP A 142 11.51 22.17 4.74
C ASP A 142 12.75 22.85 4.15
N LYS A 143 12.82 24.19 4.27
CA LYS A 143 13.97 25.03 3.87
C LYS A 143 14.51 24.71 2.46
N GLY A 144 13.61 24.44 1.52
CA GLY A 144 13.96 24.09 0.14
C GLY A 144 14.41 22.65 -0.09
N ILE A 145 14.40 21.80 0.91
CA ILE A 145 14.63 20.36 0.77
C ILE A 145 13.29 19.64 0.72
N LEU A 146 13.06 18.86 -0.35
CA LEU A 146 11.90 18.00 -0.50
C LEU A 146 12.27 16.59 -0.05
N THR A 147 11.76 16.16 1.09
CA THR A 147 11.89 14.78 1.55
C THR A 147 10.72 13.95 1.07
N ILE A 148 10.99 12.91 0.28
CA ILE A 148 10.01 12.00 -0.28
C ILE A 148 10.27 10.62 0.32
N LYS A 149 9.32 10.09 1.06
CA LYS A 149 9.40 8.74 1.61
C LYS A 149 8.55 7.78 0.78
N ILE A 150 9.16 6.69 0.30
CA ILE A 150 8.49 5.60 -0.41
C ILE A 150 8.58 4.34 0.44
N THR A 151 7.43 3.85 0.91
CA THR A 151 7.34 2.70 1.83
C THR A 151 7.19 1.35 1.12
N GLY A 152 7.05 1.34 -0.20
CA GLY A 152 6.91 0.16 -1.05
C GLY A 152 6.50 0.57 -2.46
N PHE A 153 6.56 -0.38 -3.40
CA PHE A 153 6.17 -0.14 -4.79
C PHE A 153 4.87 -0.89 -5.11
N ASN A 154 3.76 -0.16 -5.23
CA ASN A 154 2.46 -0.66 -5.66
C ASN A 154 1.98 0.09 -6.91
N GLN A 155 0.84 -0.31 -7.48
CA GLN A 155 0.29 0.26 -8.72
C GLN A 155 0.04 1.79 -8.70
N GLY A 156 0.10 2.43 -7.54
CA GLY A 156 -0.10 3.87 -7.39
C GLY A 156 1.18 4.66 -7.12
N THR A 157 2.32 4.00 -6.93
CA THR A 157 3.54 4.65 -6.41
C THR A 157 4.08 5.70 -7.37
N SER A 158 4.30 5.36 -8.63
CA SER A 158 4.83 6.29 -9.65
C SER A 158 3.90 7.48 -9.86
N ARG A 159 2.59 7.25 -9.96
CA ARG A 159 1.60 8.33 -10.08
C ARG A 159 1.62 9.26 -8.87
N SER A 160 1.75 8.71 -7.65
CA SER A 160 1.80 9.52 -6.43
C SER A 160 3.07 10.34 -6.37
N LEU A 161 4.22 9.77 -6.77
CA LEU A 161 5.47 10.50 -6.88
C LEU A 161 5.37 11.63 -7.90
N GLY A 162 4.84 11.37 -9.10
CA GLY A 162 4.65 12.40 -10.13
C GLY A 162 3.81 13.58 -9.63
N LYS A 163 2.73 13.32 -8.88
CA LYS A 163 1.93 14.40 -8.24
C LYS A 163 2.77 15.24 -7.27
N VAL A 164 3.63 14.60 -6.45
CA VAL A 164 4.51 15.29 -5.51
C VAL A 164 5.51 16.17 -6.26
N LEU A 165 6.15 15.65 -7.30
CA LEU A 165 7.14 16.41 -8.09
C LEU A 165 6.49 17.60 -8.81
N VAL A 166 5.35 17.39 -9.49
CA VAL A 166 4.60 18.48 -10.15
C VAL A 166 4.17 19.56 -9.15
N THR A 167 3.77 19.17 -7.94
CA THR A 167 3.42 20.15 -6.90
C THR A 167 4.65 20.94 -6.45
N ALA A 168 5.77 20.25 -6.26
CA ALA A 168 7.02 20.89 -5.85
C ALA A 168 7.54 21.90 -6.90
N GLU A 169 7.35 21.62 -8.18
CA GLU A 169 7.67 22.54 -9.28
C GLU A 169 6.79 23.79 -9.26
N ARG A 170 5.47 23.62 -9.07
CA ARG A 170 4.50 24.73 -9.02
C ARG A 170 4.74 25.66 -7.85
N ASP A 171 5.17 25.12 -6.71
CA ASP A 171 5.44 25.88 -5.49
C ASP A 171 6.77 26.68 -5.54
N GLY A 172 7.43 26.71 -6.69
CA GLY A 172 8.63 27.47 -7.01
C GLY A 172 9.87 26.60 -7.19
N HIS A 173 10.22 26.36 -8.45
CA HIS A 173 11.42 25.62 -8.85
C HIS A 173 12.70 26.26 -8.27
N ASP A 174 12.79 27.57 -8.29
CA ASP A 174 13.95 28.34 -7.80
C ASP A 174 14.24 28.17 -6.30
N ASN A 175 13.27 27.61 -5.54
CA ASN A 175 13.39 27.35 -4.12
C ASN A 175 13.65 25.88 -3.78
N LEU A 176 13.74 24.98 -4.77
CA LEU A 176 14.06 23.57 -4.54
C LEU A 176 15.57 23.35 -4.56
N ARG A 177 16.17 23.25 -3.38
CA ARG A 177 17.63 23.11 -3.18
C ARG A 177 18.11 21.67 -3.27
N GLY A 178 17.23 20.69 -3.07
CA GLY A 178 17.56 19.28 -3.11
C GLY A 178 16.38 18.38 -2.77
N ILE A 179 16.52 17.11 -3.14
CA ILE A 179 15.55 16.05 -2.86
C ILE A 179 16.21 14.99 -1.97
N VAL A 180 15.51 14.55 -0.94
CA VAL A 180 15.86 13.36 -0.16
C VAL A 180 14.85 12.27 -0.47
N LEU A 181 15.29 11.18 -1.10
CA LEU A 181 14.47 10.02 -1.36
C LEU A 181 14.69 8.98 -0.25
N ASP A 182 13.74 8.85 0.67
CA ASP A 182 13.83 7.93 1.81
C ASP A 182 13.19 6.58 1.46
N LEU A 183 14.05 5.58 1.19
CA LEU A 183 13.68 4.19 0.95
C LEU A 183 13.98 3.29 2.16
N ARG A 184 14.27 3.85 3.33
CA ARG A 184 14.53 3.07 4.54
C ARG A 184 13.30 2.28 4.95
N GLY A 185 13.48 0.96 5.12
CA GLY A 185 12.40 0.05 5.46
C GLY A 185 11.47 -0.32 4.30
N ASN A 186 11.77 0.09 3.07
CA ASN A 186 11.03 -0.29 1.88
C ASN A 186 11.42 -1.71 1.43
N PRO A 187 10.52 -2.71 1.51
CA PRO A 187 10.83 -4.09 1.13
C PRO A 187 10.76 -4.34 -0.39
N GLY A 188 10.63 -3.29 -1.20
CA GLY A 188 10.42 -3.39 -2.63
C GLY A 188 8.93 -3.45 -3.02
N GLY A 189 8.63 -4.17 -4.10
CA GLY A 189 7.27 -4.30 -4.62
C GLY A 189 7.23 -4.64 -6.09
N LEU A 190 6.41 -3.89 -6.86
CA LEU A 190 6.27 -4.05 -8.31
C LEU A 190 7.49 -3.44 -9.03
N LEU A 191 8.13 -4.24 -9.89
CA LEU A 191 9.32 -3.82 -10.63
C LEU A 191 9.04 -2.67 -11.59
N ASP A 192 7.94 -2.74 -12.32
CA ASP A 192 7.48 -1.69 -13.24
C ASP A 192 7.30 -0.33 -12.55
N GLN A 193 6.82 -0.34 -11.30
CA GLN A 193 6.67 0.88 -10.49
C GLN A 193 8.01 1.43 -10.01
N ALA A 194 8.96 0.55 -9.65
CA ALA A 194 10.31 0.98 -9.30
C ALA A 194 11.05 1.58 -10.51
N VAL A 195 10.92 0.93 -11.68
CA VAL A 195 11.44 1.46 -12.95
C VAL A 195 10.84 2.83 -13.25
N ALA A 196 9.51 2.97 -13.18
CA ALA A 196 8.85 4.25 -13.43
C ALA A 196 9.23 5.34 -12.40
N VAL A 197 9.53 4.95 -11.15
CA VAL A 197 10.05 5.89 -10.13
C VAL A 197 11.49 6.30 -10.45
N ALA A 198 12.36 5.37 -10.86
CA ALA A 198 13.74 5.71 -11.25
C ALA A 198 13.76 6.61 -12.49
N ASP A 199 12.86 6.37 -13.44
CA ASP A 199 12.74 7.13 -14.69
C ASP A 199 12.46 8.63 -14.46
N PHE A 200 11.80 9.01 -13.37
CA PHE A 200 11.61 10.43 -13.01
C PHE A 200 12.92 11.19 -12.76
N PHE A 201 13.99 10.47 -12.44
CA PHE A 201 15.27 11.03 -12.00
C PHE A 201 16.42 10.75 -12.97
N LEU A 202 16.17 10.12 -14.10
CA LEU A 202 17.17 9.72 -15.08
C LEU A 202 16.80 10.18 -16.48
N ASN A 203 17.74 10.76 -17.20
CA ASN A 203 17.52 11.19 -18.58
C ASN A 203 17.72 10.09 -19.60
N ASP A 204 18.69 9.20 -19.34
CA ASP A 204 19.04 8.11 -20.25
C ASP A 204 19.73 6.96 -19.49
N GLY A 205 20.03 5.91 -20.21
CA GLY A 205 20.80 4.78 -19.73
C GLY A 205 19.95 3.63 -19.20
N LEU A 206 20.65 2.59 -18.78
CA LEU A 206 20.05 1.37 -18.24
C LEU A 206 19.60 1.58 -16.80
N ILE A 207 18.31 1.42 -16.51
CA ILE A 207 17.78 1.39 -15.14
C ILE A 207 18.05 0.01 -14.53
N ILE A 208 17.59 -1.07 -15.18
CA ILE A 208 17.77 -2.43 -14.70
C ILE A 208 17.62 -3.46 -15.84
N SER A 209 18.28 -4.59 -15.70
CA SER A 209 18.01 -5.78 -16.51
C SER A 209 17.71 -6.98 -15.64
N THR A 210 16.79 -7.83 -16.08
CA THR A 210 16.48 -9.11 -15.46
C THR A 210 16.96 -10.24 -16.36
N LYS A 211 17.45 -11.33 -15.76
CA LYS A 211 17.87 -12.54 -16.47
C LYS A 211 17.32 -13.77 -15.77
N GLY A 212 16.83 -14.73 -16.52
CA GLY A 212 16.30 -15.98 -15.99
C GLY A 212 16.41 -17.12 -17.01
N ARG A 213 16.05 -18.32 -16.57
CA ARG A 213 16.09 -19.52 -17.44
C ARG A 213 15.12 -19.42 -18.62
N HIS A 214 13.97 -18.82 -18.40
CA HIS A 214 12.96 -18.62 -19.43
C HIS A 214 13.23 -17.30 -20.16
N SER A 215 13.14 -17.29 -21.49
CA SER A 215 13.44 -16.10 -22.31
C SER A 215 12.61 -14.86 -21.92
N ARG A 216 11.34 -15.06 -21.51
CA ARG A 216 10.46 -13.97 -21.03
C ARG A 216 10.93 -13.32 -19.73
N ALA A 217 11.85 -13.95 -18.99
CA ALA A 217 12.44 -13.35 -17.79
C ALA A 217 13.60 -12.41 -18.12
N ASN A 218 14.05 -12.40 -19.38
CA ASN A 218 15.12 -11.51 -19.84
C ASN A 218 14.48 -10.22 -20.33
N GLN A 219 14.54 -9.20 -19.49
CA GLN A 219 13.98 -7.87 -19.75
C GLN A 219 15.03 -6.81 -19.47
N THR A 220 14.98 -5.74 -20.24
CA THR A 220 15.85 -4.57 -20.06
C THR A 220 14.96 -3.34 -19.99
N PHE A 221 15.18 -2.52 -18.99
CA PHE A 221 14.46 -1.27 -18.77
C PHE A 221 15.47 -0.13 -18.85
N ASN A 222 15.25 0.78 -19.78
CA ASN A 222 16.05 1.97 -19.95
C ASN A 222 15.26 3.20 -19.51
N ALA A 223 15.95 4.24 -19.12
CA ALA A 223 15.34 5.53 -18.85
C ALA A 223 14.77 6.13 -20.12
N SER A 224 13.65 6.83 -19.98
CA SER A 224 13.02 7.63 -21.01
C SER A 224 13.61 9.03 -20.98
N TRP A 225 13.73 9.67 -22.16
CA TRP A 225 14.26 11.02 -22.22
C TRP A 225 13.34 12.04 -21.55
N GLY A 226 13.89 12.90 -20.68
CA GLY A 226 13.16 13.96 -19.99
C GLY A 226 13.01 13.71 -18.48
N GLU A 227 14.11 13.83 -17.72
CA GLU A 227 14.03 13.84 -16.26
C GLU A 227 13.11 14.98 -15.79
N GLN A 228 12.29 14.69 -14.77
CA GLN A 228 11.32 15.65 -14.25
C GLN A 228 11.92 16.61 -13.22
N VAL A 229 13.18 16.43 -12.84
CA VAL A 229 13.83 17.19 -11.78
C VAL A 229 15.26 17.59 -12.22
N GLU A 230 15.34 18.37 -13.30
CA GLU A 230 16.63 18.81 -13.86
C GLU A 230 17.50 19.52 -12.79
N LYS A 231 18.75 19.05 -12.70
CA LYS A 231 19.84 19.70 -11.91
C LYS A 231 19.61 19.78 -10.41
N THR A 232 18.54 19.22 -9.85
CA THR A 232 18.32 19.22 -8.41
C THR A 232 19.11 18.10 -7.74
N PRO A 233 20.01 18.38 -6.79
CA PRO A 233 20.76 17.35 -6.08
C PRO A 233 19.82 16.36 -5.36
N ILE A 234 20.11 15.04 -5.48
CA ILE A 234 19.30 13.99 -4.88
C ILE A 234 20.17 13.18 -3.92
N ALA A 235 19.69 12.99 -2.69
CA ALA A 235 20.24 12.08 -1.71
C ALA A 235 19.26 10.91 -1.49
N ILE A 236 19.77 9.67 -1.59
CA ILE A 236 18.95 8.48 -1.39
C ILE A 236 19.31 7.84 -0.05
N LEU A 237 18.31 7.66 0.82
CA LEU A 237 18.47 7.01 2.12
C LEU A 237 17.99 5.57 2.02
N ILE A 238 18.89 4.63 2.33
CA ILE A 238 18.60 3.19 2.40
C ILE A 238 19.04 2.62 3.74
N ASN A 239 18.56 1.43 4.08
CA ASN A 239 19.04 0.65 5.23
C ASN A 239 18.92 -0.86 4.95
N GLY A 240 19.31 -1.70 5.92
CA GLY A 240 19.26 -3.16 5.78
C GLY A 240 17.87 -3.78 5.53
N ARG A 241 16.80 -2.96 5.54
CA ARG A 241 15.43 -3.36 5.19
C ARG A 241 15.00 -2.87 3.80
N SER A 242 15.82 -2.05 3.14
CA SER A 242 15.64 -1.70 1.73
C SER A 242 16.02 -2.92 0.89
N ALA A 243 15.08 -3.42 0.09
CA ALA A 243 15.29 -4.71 -0.59
C ALA A 243 14.48 -4.82 -1.89
N SER A 244 14.87 -5.80 -2.75
CA SER A 244 14.19 -6.11 -4.01
C SER A 244 14.16 -4.89 -4.94
N ALA A 245 12.99 -4.38 -5.29
CA ALA A 245 12.80 -3.23 -6.17
C ALA A 245 13.13 -1.86 -5.53
N SER A 246 13.61 -1.87 -4.28
CA SER A 246 13.97 -0.64 -3.55
C SER A 246 15.42 -0.23 -3.79
#